data_a33b929ec28e37f4806d98928e5be5a8
#
_entry.id   a33b929ec28e37f4806d98928e5be5a8
#
_cell.length_a   1.000
_cell.length_b   1.000
_cell.length_c   1.000
_cell.angle_alpha   90.00
_cell.angle_beta   90.00
_cell.angle_gamma   90.00
#
_symmetry.space_group_name_H-M   'P 1'
#
loop_
_entity.id
_entity.type
_entity.pdbx_description
1 polymer ?
#
loop_
_entity_poly.entity_id
_entity_poly.type
_entity_poly.pdbx_seq_one_letter_code
_entity_poly.pdbx_strand_id
1 'polypeptide(L)'
;MRVTYFFTLLVLMLIALFLLACPSPRRAKLGAASETAFCRIDAAALGVIMLVYAIAAFTGLGDTHSAQSFHKFQSGESAVIDLGEVRTLDGAMLYSGLNTGSYYIEASDDGEHWQSAGSFEQNYVALFKWNDLEALSGVSTRYIRLTAQGSVWLGELGIRCSGRLYGVSSDAPELFDEQEQVPEYQYFTNSSYFDEIYHARTALENIEGIYPYEVSHPPLGKLIIAMGIMLFGMTPFGWRFSGALFGVLMLPVMYVFIKKLFGRSSIAACGTAIFAFDFMHFVQTRIATIDTYAVFFILLMYLFMYLYITGGRLRHLALSGVFFGLGAASKWTCIYAGAGLAVIWLIYWLRHFELKAFLKNCAFCLVFFVLVPAVIYYASYYPYGAARGMSGVGMYFSSDYASIVLDNQKFMFTYHSGVTTEHPYSSRWWQWIINERPILYYLKHFDDGTRSSFGAFLNPILCWSGLICMIICAVYLVKRRDEVSLFIIIGYLAQLLPWVFITRTTFEYHYFPSSVFLVLALCRVFSLIRENVKGWRFNVYGLTALSLAAFVMFYPALSGLRVNSQLATNLLKWLPNWPF
;
A
#
# COMPACT_ATOMS: atom_id res chain seq x y z
N MET A 1 1.68 16.28 -29.48
CA MET A 1 3.02 16.03 -28.88
C MET A 1 3.11 14.67 -28.16
N ARG A 2 2.16 14.24 -27.29
CA ARG A 2 2.23 12.98 -26.51
C ARG A 2 2.11 11.70 -27.36
N VAL A 3 1.29 11.70 -28.39
CA VAL A 3 1.13 10.56 -29.32
C VAL A 3 2.42 10.30 -30.10
N THR A 4 3.10 11.37 -30.51
CA THR A 4 4.40 11.28 -31.21
C THR A 4 5.47 10.69 -30.29
N TYR A 5 5.52 11.08 -29.00
CA TYR A 5 6.46 10.48 -28.04
C TYR A 5 6.17 8.99 -27.80
N PHE A 6 4.90 8.61 -27.72
CA PHE A 6 4.52 7.21 -27.57
C PHE A 6 5.02 6.37 -28.77
N PHE A 7 4.75 6.80 -30.00
CA PHE A 7 5.20 6.09 -31.19
C PHE A 7 6.73 6.07 -31.32
N THR A 8 7.40 7.18 -30.98
CA THR A 8 8.88 7.23 -30.98
C THR A 8 9.45 6.24 -29.96
N LEU A 9 8.92 6.19 -28.73
CA LEU A 9 9.33 5.23 -27.71
C LEU A 9 9.01 3.78 -28.13
N LEU A 10 7.86 3.53 -28.72
CA LEU A 10 7.49 2.21 -29.23
C LEU A 10 8.45 1.74 -30.32
N VAL A 11 8.79 2.61 -31.28
CA VAL A 11 9.76 2.32 -32.34
C VAL A 11 11.14 2.06 -31.75
N LEU A 12 11.62 2.89 -30.83
CA LEU A 12 12.92 2.70 -30.17
C LEU A 12 12.92 1.39 -29.35
N MET A 13 11.83 1.06 -28.69
CA MET A 13 11.68 -0.20 -27.95
C MET A 13 11.71 -1.41 -28.90
N LEU A 14 11.02 -1.35 -30.05
CA LEU A 14 11.05 -2.41 -31.06
C LEU A 14 12.43 -2.57 -31.68
N ILE A 15 13.15 -1.49 -31.97
CA ILE A 15 14.55 -1.52 -32.43
C ILE A 15 15.45 -2.14 -31.36
N ALA A 16 15.30 -1.74 -30.11
CA ALA A 16 16.06 -2.31 -28.99
C ALA A 16 15.76 -3.80 -28.79
N LEU A 17 14.49 -4.21 -28.89
CA LEU A 17 14.07 -5.61 -28.88
C LEU A 17 14.71 -6.41 -29.99
N PHE A 18 14.71 -5.89 -31.22
CA PHE A 18 15.34 -6.54 -32.36
C PHE A 18 16.85 -6.69 -32.18
N LEU A 19 17.54 -5.62 -31.75
CA LEU A 19 18.98 -5.66 -31.47
C LEU A 19 19.33 -6.62 -30.33
N LEU A 20 18.49 -6.70 -29.30
CA LEU A 20 18.67 -7.62 -28.17
C LEU A 20 18.34 -9.07 -28.52
N ALA A 21 17.42 -9.30 -29.44
CA ALA A 21 17.07 -10.63 -29.93
C ALA A 21 18.13 -11.21 -30.88
N CYS A 22 18.91 -10.37 -31.60
CA CYS A 22 19.95 -10.84 -32.50
C CYS A 22 21.00 -11.72 -31.81
N PRO A 23 21.37 -12.87 -32.35
CA PRO A 23 22.42 -13.73 -31.82
C PRO A 23 23.75 -13.00 -31.69
N SER A 24 24.39 -13.04 -30.53
CA SER A 24 25.72 -12.46 -30.30
C SER A 24 26.61 -13.47 -29.59
N PRO A 25 27.83 -13.74 -30.12
CA PRO A 25 28.77 -14.68 -29.50
C PRO A 25 29.31 -14.21 -28.15
N ARG A 26 29.09 -12.95 -27.76
CA ARG A 26 29.58 -12.35 -26.50
C ARG A 26 28.53 -12.31 -25.38
N ARG A 27 27.40 -13.00 -25.53
CA ARG A 27 26.33 -13.00 -24.53
C ARG A 27 26.76 -13.76 -23.28
N ALA A 28 26.74 -13.06 -22.14
CA ALA A 28 26.63 -13.74 -20.86
C ALA A 28 25.21 -14.31 -20.77
N LYS A 29 25.04 -15.63 -20.91
CA LYS A 29 23.74 -16.31 -20.80
C LYS A 29 23.16 -16.06 -19.41
N LEU A 30 21.84 -15.88 -19.34
CA LEU A 30 21.11 -16.15 -18.11
C LEU A 30 21.47 -17.59 -17.73
N GLY A 31 22.32 -17.76 -16.71
CA GLY A 31 22.68 -19.08 -16.22
C GLY A 31 21.41 -19.83 -15.82
N ALA A 32 21.42 -21.15 -15.89
CA ALA A 32 20.38 -21.95 -15.23
C ALA A 32 20.16 -21.36 -13.82
N ALA A 33 18.88 -21.20 -13.43
CA ALA A 33 18.57 -20.71 -12.07
C ALA A 33 19.47 -21.45 -11.10
N SER A 34 20.23 -20.69 -10.32
CA SER A 34 21.27 -21.29 -9.48
C SER A 34 20.71 -22.49 -8.72
N GLU A 35 21.24 -23.68 -8.98
CA GLU A 35 20.86 -24.93 -8.29
C GLU A 35 21.33 -24.95 -6.84
N THR A 36 21.97 -23.87 -6.36
CA THR A 36 22.39 -23.80 -4.95
C THR A 36 21.19 -24.03 -4.05
N ALA A 37 21.22 -25.16 -3.39
CA ALA A 37 20.20 -25.53 -2.41
C ALA A 37 20.11 -24.46 -1.31
N PHE A 38 18.92 -24.26 -0.82
CA PHE A 38 18.68 -23.45 0.38
C PHE A 38 19.34 -24.16 1.57
N CYS A 39 20.30 -23.54 2.22
CA CYS A 39 21.08 -24.12 3.30
C CYS A 39 20.68 -23.57 4.69
N ARG A 40 21.22 -24.14 5.77
CA ARG A 40 20.94 -23.68 7.14
C ARG A 40 21.29 -22.20 7.36
N ILE A 41 22.33 -21.69 6.69
CA ILE A 41 22.71 -20.27 6.78
C ILE A 41 21.65 -19.38 6.13
N ASP A 42 21.06 -19.82 5.01
CA ASP A 42 19.97 -19.09 4.36
C ASP A 42 18.75 -19.01 5.29
N ALA A 43 18.38 -20.14 5.91
CA ALA A 43 17.25 -20.20 6.85
C ALA A 43 17.48 -19.29 8.06
N ALA A 44 18.68 -19.33 8.65
CA ALA A 44 19.02 -18.51 9.81
C ALA A 44 19.03 -17.01 9.46
N ALA A 45 19.68 -16.62 8.36
CA ALA A 45 19.72 -15.22 7.92
C ALA A 45 18.33 -14.68 7.60
N LEU A 46 17.53 -15.43 6.83
CA LEU A 46 16.16 -15.05 6.51
C LEU A 46 15.29 -14.98 7.78
N GLY A 47 15.41 -15.97 8.68
CA GLY A 47 14.65 -16.00 9.94
C GLY A 47 14.94 -14.78 10.81
N VAL A 48 16.21 -14.37 10.94
CA VAL A 48 16.60 -13.16 11.68
C VAL A 48 16.02 -11.91 11.02
N ILE A 49 16.15 -11.75 9.70
CA ILE A 49 15.62 -10.58 8.98
C ILE A 49 14.11 -10.50 9.14
N MET A 50 13.40 -11.62 8.95
CA MET A 50 11.94 -11.67 9.10
C MET A 50 11.51 -11.35 10.53
N LEU A 51 12.19 -11.89 11.53
CA LEU A 51 11.85 -11.64 12.95
C LEU A 51 12.04 -10.17 13.32
N VAL A 52 13.20 -9.59 12.99
CA VAL A 52 13.50 -8.18 13.30
C VAL A 52 12.53 -7.26 12.57
N TYR A 53 12.27 -7.53 11.29
CA TYR A 53 11.30 -6.76 10.52
C TYR A 53 9.88 -6.90 11.07
N ALA A 54 9.42 -8.12 11.39
CA ALA A 54 8.09 -8.34 11.94
C ALA A 54 7.89 -7.59 13.27
N ILE A 55 8.88 -7.64 14.17
CA ILE A 55 8.83 -6.85 15.41
C ILE A 55 8.67 -5.36 15.08
N ALA A 56 9.50 -4.80 14.18
CA ALA A 56 9.41 -3.40 13.81
C ALA A 56 8.07 -3.06 13.12
N ALA A 57 7.58 -3.94 12.23
CA ALA A 57 6.37 -3.71 11.46
C ALA A 57 5.08 -3.77 12.30
N PHE A 58 5.02 -4.64 13.30
CA PHE A 58 3.85 -4.78 14.17
C PHE A 58 3.90 -3.88 15.42
N THR A 59 5.07 -3.38 15.81
CA THR A 59 5.18 -2.45 16.95
C THR A 59 4.55 -1.10 16.60
N GLY A 60 3.58 -0.66 17.42
CA GLY A 60 2.86 0.60 17.20
C GLY A 60 2.11 0.64 15.85
N LEU A 61 1.64 -0.50 15.37
CA LEU A 61 0.89 -0.58 14.11
C LEU A 61 -0.48 0.09 14.24
N GLY A 62 -1.12 -0.05 15.39
CA GLY A 62 -2.43 0.51 15.70
C GLY A 62 -2.97 -0.15 16.97
N ASP A 63 -3.98 0.47 17.57
CA ASP A 63 -4.65 -0.06 18.73
C ASP A 63 -5.48 -1.28 18.34
N THR A 64 -5.48 -2.30 19.21
CA THR A 64 -6.22 -3.55 19.01
C THR A 64 -7.69 -3.45 19.45
N HIS A 65 -8.04 -2.31 20.03
CA HIS A 65 -9.37 -1.97 20.50
C HIS A 65 -9.84 -0.68 19.84
N SER A 66 -11.14 -0.56 19.62
CA SER A 66 -11.83 0.61 19.09
C SER A 66 -13.32 0.38 19.28
N ALA A 67 -14.13 1.42 19.22
CA ALA A 67 -15.58 1.26 19.23
C ALA A 67 -16.05 0.29 18.14
N GLN A 68 -16.81 -0.73 18.52
CA GLN A 68 -17.34 -1.77 17.64
C GLN A 68 -18.87 -1.74 17.56
N SER A 69 -19.54 -1.18 18.58
CA SER A 69 -20.98 -0.90 18.54
C SER A 69 -21.23 0.46 17.88
N PHE A 70 -22.32 0.57 17.12
CA PHE A 70 -22.66 1.79 16.42
C PHE A 70 -24.15 2.06 16.53
N HIS A 71 -24.54 3.22 17.06
CA HIS A 71 -25.88 3.75 16.87
C HIS A 71 -26.06 4.20 15.41
N LYS A 72 -27.05 3.65 14.73
CA LYS A 72 -27.28 3.87 13.29
C LYS A 72 -28.40 4.89 13.11
N PHE A 73 -28.05 6.15 13.24
CA PHE A 73 -29.01 7.26 13.08
C PHE A 73 -29.68 7.26 11.72
N GLN A 74 -30.99 7.50 11.73
CA GLN A 74 -31.74 7.91 10.55
C GLN A 74 -31.76 9.44 10.43
N SER A 75 -32.04 9.97 9.26
CA SER A 75 -32.12 11.42 9.06
C SER A 75 -33.27 12.02 9.89
N GLY A 76 -32.94 13.00 10.73
CA GLY A 76 -33.86 13.65 11.66
C GLY A 76 -33.99 12.95 13.02
N GLU A 77 -33.36 11.80 13.21
CA GLU A 77 -33.32 11.11 14.50
C GLU A 77 -32.41 11.86 15.49
N SER A 78 -32.80 11.88 16.75
CA SER A 78 -32.06 12.56 17.82
C SER A 78 -31.74 11.61 18.94
N ALA A 79 -30.56 11.76 19.54
CA ALA A 79 -30.17 11.16 20.81
C ALA A 79 -30.07 12.25 21.88
N VAL A 80 -30.65 12.01 23.04
CA VAL A 80 -30.62 12.90 24.20
C VAL A 80 -29.69 12.31 25.27
N ILE A 81 -28.82 13.16 25.79
CA ILE A 81 -27.80 12.81 26.79
C ILE A 81 -28.08 13.64 28.03
N ASP A 82 -28.22 13.01 29.21
CA ASP A 82 -28.40 13.66 30.49
C ASP A 82 -27.14 13.53 31.35
N LEU A 83 -26.55 14.63 31.71
CA LEU A 83 -25.40 14.74 32.62
C LEU A 83 -25.80 14.65 34.11
N GLY A 84 -27.09 14.52 34.43
CA GLY A 84 -27.63 14.46 35.78
C GLY A 84 -27.75 15.82 36.46
N GLU A 85 -26.85 16.75 36.20
CA GLU A 85 -26.85 18.13 36.72
C GLU A 85 -26.18 19.07 35.69
N VAL A 86 -26.38 20.37 35.84
CA VAL A 86 -25.69 21.36 35.00
C VAL A 86 -24.20 21.31 35.23
N ARG A 87 -23.43 21.08 34.17
CA ARG A 87 -21.97 20.98 34.17
C ARG A 87 -21.36 21.81 33.06
N THR A 88 -20.21 22.41 33.35
CA THR A 88 -19.39 23.03 32.31
C THR A 88 -18.49 21.96 31.69
N LEU A 89 -18.58 21.80 30.35
CA LEU A 89 -17.86 20.82 29.60
C LEU A 89 -16.48 21.34 29.20
N ASP A 90 -15.44 20.55 29.39
CA ASP A 90 -14.10 20.85 28.83
C ASP A 90 -14.03 20.55 27.34
N GLY A 91 -14.87 19.62 26.85
CA GLY A 91 -14.99 19.20 25.49
C GLY A 91 -15.62 17.82 25.37
N ALA A 92 -15.82 17.36 24.16
CA ALA A 92 -16.26 16.01 23.86
C ALA A 92 -15.55 15.47 22.64
N MET A 93 -15.49 14.15 22.53
CA MET A 93 -14.95 13.44 21.37
C MET A 93 -15.96 12.40 20.90
N LEU A 94 -16.08 12.22 19.59
CA LEU A 94 -16.91 11.17 19.01
C LEU A 94 -16.10 10.28 18.06
N TYR A 95 -16.45 8.99 18.02
CA TYR A 95 -15.91 8.02 17.06
C TYR A 95 -16.90 7.82 15.90
N SER A 96 -16.53 8.31 14.74
CA SER A 96 -17.39 8.23 13.56
C SER A 96 -17.31 6.87 12.89
N GLY A 97 -18.46 6.28 12.57
CA GLY A 97 -18.57 5.04 11.79
C GLY A 97 -18.80 5.27 10.30
N LEU A 98 -19.63 4.43 9.68
CA LEU A 98 -19.98 4.52 8.26
C LEU A 98 -20.93 5.69 7.93
N ASN A 99 -20.96 6.03 6.66
CA ASN A 99 -21.77 7.05 6.01
C ASN A 99 -21.37 8.49 6.36
N THR A 100 -21.81 9.42 5.55
CA THR A 100 -21.55 10.85 5.70
C THR A 100 -22.83 11.60 5.97
N GLY A 101 -22.74 12.67 6.75
CA GLY A 101 -23.86 13.54 7.14
C GLY A 101 -23.38 14.56 8.15
N SER A 102 -24.29 15.12 8.93
CA SER A 102 -23.94 16.06 9.99
C SER A 102 -24.83 15.86 11.20
N TYR A 103 -24.39 16.39 12.35
CA TYR A 103 -25.16 16.44 13.59
C TYR A 103 -25.39 17.88 13.98
N TYR A 104 -26.64 18.28 14.26
CA TYR A 104 -26.93 19.46 15.04
C TYR A 104 -26.78 19.14 16.51
N ILE A 105 -26.14 20.03 17.22
CA ILE A 105 -25.85 19.90 18.64
C ILE A 105 -26.58 21.01 19.38
N GLU A 106 -27.41 20.61 20.33
CA GLU A 106 -28.19 21.54 21.15
C GLU A 106 -27.96 21.23 22.62
N ALA A 107 -28.05 22.24 23.46
CA ALA A 107 -27.88 22.18 24.90
C ALA A 107 -29.14 22.68 25.60
N SER A 108 -29.46 22.13 26.79
CA SER A 108 -30.58 22.53 27.60
C SER A 108 -30.30 22.27 29.07
N ASP A 109 -30.79 23.14 29.97
CA ASP A 109 -30.69 22.93 31.42
C ASP A 109 -31.90 22.18 32.00
N ASP A 110 -33.05 22.25 31.34
CA ASP A 110 -34.33 21.68 31.77
C ASP A 110 -34.87 20.54 30.90
N GLY A 111 -34.28 20.30 29.74
CA GLY A 111 -34.72 19.30 28.75
C GLY A 111 -35.92 19.74 27.90
N GLU A 112 -36.45 20.93 28.10
CA GLU A 112 -37.60 21.50 27.36
C GLU A 112 -37.18 22.65 26.43
N HIS A 113 -36.30 23.54 26.91
CA HIS A 113 -35.82 24.71 26.18
C HIS A 113 -34.41 24.44 25.63
N TRP A 114 -34.32 24.24 24.31
CA TRP A 114 -33.11 23.90 23.63
C TRP A 114 -32.46 25.09 22.93
N GLN A 115 -31.15 25.23 23.11
CA GLN A 115 -30.33 26.25 22.46
C GLN A 115 -29.27 25.58 21.60
N SER A 116 -29.04 26.13 20.41
CA SER A 116 -27.99 25.61 19.52
C SER A 116 -26.63 25.81 20.15
N ALA A 117 -25.88 24.70 20.31
CA ALA A 117 -24.47 24.71 20.70
C ALA A 117 -23.55 24.67 19.47
N GLY A 118 -24.03 24.14 18.32
CA GLY A 118 -23.25 24.06 17.09
C GLY A 118 -23.62 22.88 16.21
N SER A 119 -22.67 22.45 15.40
CA SER A 119 -22.83 21.29 14.53
C SER A 119 -21.49 20.58 14.31
N PHE A 120 -21.57 19.30 13.94
CA PHE A 120 -20.42 18.51 13.51
C PHE A 120 -20.70 17.89 12.14
N GLU A 121 -19.76 18.02 11.20
CA GLU A 121 -19.87 17.40 9.87
C GLU A 121 -19.08 16.09 9.85
N GLN A 122 -19.78 14.96 9.79
CA GLN A 122 -19.20 13.65 9.53
C GLN A 122 -18.99 13.49 8.02
N ASN A 123 -17.97 14.14 7.49
CA ASN A 123 -17.55 13.96 6.10
C ASN A 123 -16.68 12.69 5.95
N TYR A 124 -16.29 12.35 4.71
CA TYR A 124 -15.53 11.14 4.42
C TYR A 124 -14.15 11.07 5.12
N VAL A 125 -13.57 12.23 5.52
CA VAL A 125 -12.28 12.30 6.23
C VAL A 125 -12.43 11.99 7.71
N ALA A 126 -13.64 12.13 8.26
CA ALA A 126 -13.92 11.90 9.68
C ALA A 126 -14.16 10.41 10.02
N LEU A 127 -14.31 9.52 9.03
CA LEU A 127 -14.76 8.14 9.25
C LEU A 127 -13.69 7.25 9.90
N PHE A 128 -14.13 6.39 10.83
CA PHE A 128 -13.28 5.49 11.64
C PHE A 128 -12.14 6.25 12.33
N LYS A 129 -12.54 7.35 12.96
CA LYS A 129 -11.65 8.32 13.56
C LYS A 129 -12.30 8.97 14.78
N TRP A 130 -11.50 9.24 15.79
CA TRP A 130 -11.90 10.12 16.87
C TRP A 130 -11.87 11.57 16.39
N ASN A 131 -12.94 12.29 16.63
CA ASN A 131 -13.10 13.69 16.21
C ASN A 131 -13.49 14.52 17.43
N ASP A 132 -12.84 15.67 17.60
CA ASP A 132 -13.17 16.60 18.67
C ASP A 132 -14.48 17.34 18.35
N LEU A 133 -15.38 17.43 19.32
CA LEU A 133 -16.59 18.24 19.27
C LEU A 133 -16.33 19.61 19.90
N GLU A 134 -15.67 20.49 19.15
CA GLU A 134 -15.33 21.84 19.62
C GLU A 134 -16.58 22.64 20.04
N ALA A 135 -17.74 22.37 19.43
CA ALA A 135 -19.02 23.00 19.73
C ALA A 135 -19.46 22.82 21.19
N LEU A 136 -18.98 21.80 21.90
CA LEU A 136 -19.30 21.54 23.29
C LEU A 136 -18.26 22.09 24.28
N SER A 137 -17.15 22.61 23.82
CA SER A 137 -16.10 23.15 24.69
C SER A 137 -16.56 24.45 25.35
N GLY A 138 -16.53 24.50 26.71
CA GLY A 138 -16.95 25.63 27.51
C GLY A 138 -18.47 25.77 27.68
N VAL A 139 -19.28 24.87 27.09
CA VAL A 139 -20.74 24.89 27.24
C VAL A 139 -21.11 24.41 28.67
N SER A 140 -22.00 25.17 29.34
CA SER A 140 -22.57 24.78 30.64
C SER A 140 -24.01 24.35 30.42
N THR A 141 -24.30 23.05 30.69
CA THR A 141 -25.60 22.46 30.40
C THR A 141 -25.82 21.16 31.18
N ARG A 142 -27.07 20.73 31.33
CA ARG A 142 -27.42 19.40 31.83
C ARG A 142 -27.73 18.42 30.70
N TYR A 143 -28.42 18.86 29.65
CA TYR A 143 -28.84 18.00 28.56
C TYR A 143 -28.15 18.39 27.26
N ILE A 144 -27.73 17.39 26.49
CA ILE A 144 -27.22 17.56 25.13
C ILE A 144 -28.10 16.75 24.18
N ARG A 145 -28.48 17.34 23.05
CA ARG A 145 -29.20 16.65 21.99
C ARG A 145 -28.39 16.66 20.71
N LEU A 146 -28.16 15.46 20.17
CA LEU A 146 -27.54 15.26 18.88
C LEU A 146 -28.62 14.88 17.88
N THR A 147 -28.87 15.69 16.86
CA THR A 147 -29.85 15.43 15.80
C THR A 147 -29.12 15.16 14.49
N ALA A 148 -29.24 13.96 13.95
CA ALA A 148 -28.57 13.57 12.73
C ALA A 148 -29.24 14.14 11.47
N GLN A 149 -28.43 14.67 10.57
CA GLN A 149 -28.83 15.06 9.21
C GLN A 149 -28.22 14.06 8.21
N GLY A 150 -28.98 13.03 7.87
CA GLY A 150 -28.54 11.89 7.08
C GLY A 150 -28.49 10.59 7.88
N SER A 151 -28.41 9.46 7.19
CA SER A 151 -28.25 8.16 7.84
C SER A 151 -26.78 7.93 8.12
N VAL A 152 -26.34 8.09 9.35
CA VAL A 152 -24.94 8.05 9.78
C VAL A 152 -24.72 7.09 10.95
N TRP A 153 -23.55 6.50 11.04
CA TRP A 153 -23.19 5.62 12.14
C TRP A 153 -22.26 6.37 13.10
N LEU A 154 -22.63 6.42 14.36
CA LEU A 154 -21.83 6.96 15.46
C LEU A 154 -21.52 5.83 16.44
N GLY A 155 -20.23 5.58 16.71
CA GLY A 155 -19.79 4.54 17.63
C GLY A 155 -19.87 5.03 19.07
N GLU A 156 -18.87 5.75 19.53
CA GLU A 156 -18.72 6.10 20.93
C GLU A 156 -18.61 7.61 21.10
N LEU A 157 -19.18 8.14 22.19
CA LEU A 157 -19.12 9.55 22.57
C LEU A 157 -18.52 9.70 23.97
N GLY A 158 -17.38 10.37 24.07
CA GLY A 158 -16.76 10.73 25.34
C GLY A 158 -16.98 12.18 25.68
N ILE A 159 -17.62 12.46 26.82
CA ILE A 159 -17.83 13.82 27.36
C ILE A 159 -16.86 14.05 28.52
N ARG A 160 -16.20 15.19 28.56
CA ARG A 160 -15.21 15.54 29.57
C ARG A 160 -15.66 16.73 30.42
N CYS A 161 -15.56 16.56 31.73
CA CYS A 161 -15.77 17.59 32.71
C CYS A 161 -14.61 17.56 33.71
N SER A 162 -14.03 18.72 34.04
CA SER A 162 -12.86 18.84 34.93
C SER A 162 -11.71 17.88 34.59
N GLY A 163 -11.40 17.76 33.28
CA GLY A 163 -10.32 16.95 32.75
C GLY A 163 -10.56 15.44 32.76
N ARG A 164 -11.76 14.96 33.10
CA ARG A 164 -12.08 13.52 33.20
C ARG A 164 -13.32 13.18 32.38
N LEU A 165 -13.38 11.93 31.90
CA LEU A 165 -14.60 11.38 31.32
C LEU A 165 -15.71 11.40 32.37
N TYR A 166 -16.88 11.89 31.97
CA TYR A 166 -18.03 12.05 32.80
C TYR A 166 -19.08 11.00 32.45
N GLY A 167 -19.58 10.31 33.48
CA GLY A 167 -20.65 9.32 33.31
C GLY A 167 -21.97 10.01 33.00
N VAL A 168 -22.63 9.56 31.95
CA VAL A 168 -23.88 10.13 31.45
C VAL A 168 -24.93 9.03 31.28
N SER A 169 -26.20 9.42 31.15
CA SER A 169 -27.27 8.55 30.69
C SER A 169 -27.77 9.05 29.30
N SER A 170 -28.21 8.13 28.46
CA SER A 170 -28.72 8.46 27.11
C SER A 170 -29.83 7.50 26.71
N ASP A 171 -30.73 7.96 25.84
CA ASP A 171 -31.71 7.12 25.13
C ASP A 171 -31.07 6.29 23.99
N ALA A 172 -29.82 6.58 23.65
CA ALA A 172 -28.97 5.81 22.73
C ALA A 172 -27.77 5.24 23.50
N PRO A 173 -27.93 4.12 24.25
CA PRO A 173 -26.89 3.57 25.13
C PRO A 173 -25.64 3.11 24.38
N GLU A 174 -25.73 2.74 23.11
CA GLU A 174 -24.61 2.34 22.25
C GLU A 174 -23.57 3.45 22.06
N LEU A 175 -23.91 4.70 22.38
CA LEU A 175 -22.98 5.82 22.34
C LEU A 175 -22.05 5.90 23.56
N PHE A 176 -22.30 5.07 24.58
CA PHE A 176 -21.61 5.14 25.89
C PHE A 176 -21.28 3.76 26.47
N ASP A 177 -21.32 2.70 25.68
CA ASP A 177 -21.12 1.32 26.15
C ASP A 177 -19.65 0.87 26.08
N GLU A 178 -18.78 1.64 25.43
CA GLU A 178 -17.36 1.35 25.26
C GLU A 178 -16.46 2.50 25.75
N GLN A 179 -16.82 3.17 26.87
CA GLN A 179 -16.15 4.38 27.38
C GLN A 179 -14.64 4.21 27.67
N GLU A 180 -14.17 2.99 27.91
CA GLU A 180 -12.74 2.69 28.05
C GLU A 180 -11.97 2.86 26.74
N GLN A 181 -12.65 2.95 25.60
CA GLN A 181 -12.05 3.18 24.29
C GLN A 181 -11.82 4.67 24.00
N VAL A 182 -12.44 5.58 24.76
CA VAL A 182 -12.33 7.04 24.54
C VAL A 182 -10.91 7.51 24.86
N PRO A 183 -10.10 7.91 23.87
CA PRO A 183 -8.71 8.30 24.10
C PRO A 183 -8.61 9.71 24.68
N GLU A 184 -7.45 10.05 25.22
CA GLU A 184 -7.16 11.42 25.66
C GLU A 184 -7.15 12.40 24.46
N TYR A 185 -6.66 11.94 23.32
CA TYR A 185 -6.62 12.70 22.06
C TYR A 185 -6.60 11.76 20.86
N GLN A 186 -7.04 12.27 19.73
CA GLN A 186 -6.96 11.56 18.45
C GLN A 186 -5.50 11.34 18.05
N TYR A 187 -5.16 10.12 17.63
CA TYR A 187 -3.82 9.74 17.20
C TYR A 187 -3.89 8.72 16.07
N PHE A 188 -2.79 8.52 15.30
CA PHE A 188 -2.81 7.55 14.22
C PHE A 188 -3.01 6.10 14.71
N THR A 189 -2.67 5.79 15.96
CA THR A 189 -2.88 4.44 16.52
C THR A 189 -4.34 4.14 16.82
N ASN A 190 -5.16 5.15 17.10
CA ASN A 190 -6.58 4.98 17.46
C ASN A 190 -7.57 5.46 16.38
N SER A 191 -7.06 5.90 15.23
CA SER A 191 -7.85 6.52 14.17
C SER A 191 -7.31 6.17 12.79
N SER A 192 -8.17 6.25 11.77
CA SER A 192 -7.76 6.18 10.38
C SER A 192 -6.96 7.42 9.97
N TYR A 193 -6.09 7.26 9.00
CA TYR A 193 -5.36 8.36 8.37
C TYR A 193 -5.17 8.10 6.88
N PHE A 194 -4.96 9.16 6.12
CA PHE A 194 -4.70 9.13 4.67
C PHE A 194 -5.72 8.24 3.92
N ASP A 195 -5.29 7.33 3.05
CA ASP A 195 -6.14 6.49 2.20
C ASP A 195 -6.88 5.36 2.96
N GLU A 196 -6.62 5.17 4.26
CA GLU A 196 -7.37 4.21 5.08
C GLU A 196 -8.86 4.54 5.13
N ILE A 197 -9.21 5.84 5.10
CA ILE A 197 -10.61 6.31 5.03
C ILE A 197 -11.38 5.76 3.82
N TYR A 198 -10.67 5.34 2.77
CA TYR A 198 -11.25 4.72 1.57
C TYR A 198 -11.18 3.20 1.64
N HIS A 199 -10.00 2.64 1.90
CA HIS A 199 -9.77 1.21 1.76
C HIS A 199 -10.24 0.40 2.95
N ALA A 200 -10.00 0.84 4.19
CA ALA A 200 -10.52 0.18 5.39
C ALA A 200 -12.04 0.29 5.48
N ARG A 201 -12.60 1.46 5.17
CA ARG A 201 -14.04 1.66 5.01
C ARG A 201 -14.65 0.64 4.05
N THR A 202 -14.12 0.58 2.83
CA THR A 202 -14.68 -0.31 1.80
C THR A 202 -14.47 -1.79 2.14
N ALA A 203 -13.41 -2.12 2.88
CA ALA A 203 -13.24 -3.47 3.40
C ALA A 203 -14.37 -3.86 4.38
N LEU A 204 -14.77 -2.94 5.27
CA LEU A 204 -15.93 -3.15 6.16
C LEU A 204 -17.24 -3.20 5.37
N GLU A 205 -17.46 -2.29 4.41
CA GLU A 205 -18.65 -2.30 3.54
C GLU A 205 -18.81 -3.67 2.84
N ASN A 206 -17.70 -4.25 2.38
CA ASN A 206 -17.70 -5.60 1.78
C ASN A 206 -18.10 -6.71 2.80
N ILE A 207 -17.69 -6.58 4.07
CA ILE A 207 -18.07 -7.53 5.14
C ILE A 207 -19.55 -7.39 5.47
N GLU A 208 -20.06 -6.16 5.60
CA GLU A 208 -21.45 -5.85 5.94
C GLU A 208 -22.43 -6.03 4.77
N GLY A 209 -21.95 -6.38 3.57
CA GLY A 209 -22.80 -6.50 2.38
C GLY A 209 -23.36 -5.17 1.89
N ILE A 210 -22.69 -4.06 2.21
CA ILE A 210 -23.01 -2.71 1.75
C ILE A 210 -22.29 -2.47 0.43
N TYR A 211 -22.92 -1.72 -0.50
CA TYR A 211 -22.27 -1.40 -1.77
C TYR A 211 -21.02 -0.53 -1.54
N PRO A 212 -19.87 -0.93 -2.08
CA PRO A 212 -18.60 -0.28 -1.79
C PRO A 212 -18.56 1.20 -2.17
N TYR A 213 -18.01 2.03 -1.30
CA TYR A 213 -17.76 3.45 -1.58
C TYR A 213 -16.56 3.64 -2.51
N GLU A 214 -15.43 3.02 -2.18
CA GLU A 214 -14.22 3.12 -3.01
C GLU A 214 -14.28 2.10 -4.15
N VAL A 215 -14.68 2.56 -5.31
CA VAL A 215 -14.86 1.76 -6.53
C VAL A 215 -13.86 2.16 -7.64
N SER A 216 -12.89 3.05 -7.35
CA SER A 216 -11.88 3.50 -8.31
C SER A 216 -10.74 2.50 -8.52
N HIS A 217 -10.71 1.41 -7.74
CA HIS A 217 -9.75 0.32 -7.85
C HIS A 217 -10.44 -1.04 -7.79
N PRO A 218 -9.85 -2.10 -8.37
CA PRO A 218 -10.39 -3.45 -8.29
C PRO A 218 -10.54 -3.94 -6.85
N PRO A 219 -11.43 -4.92 -6.57
CA PRO A 219 -11.83 -5.26 -5.21
C PRO A 219 -10.81 -6.06 -4.39
N LEU A 220 -9.98 -6.92 -5.01
CA LEU A 220 -9.20 -7.95 -4.30
C LEU A 220 -8.30 -7.38 -3.20
N GLY A 221 -7.64 -6.23 -3.43
CA GLY A 221 -6.81 -5.61 -2.40
C GLY A 221 -7.60 -5.25 -1.14
N LYS A 222 -8.83 -4.76 -1.29
CA LYS A 222 -9.75 -4.43 -0.18
C LYS A 222 -10.30 -5.69 0.50
N LEU A 223 -10.49 -6.77 -0.24
CA LEU A 223 -10.86 -8.08 0.34
C LEU A 223 -9.73 -8.67 1.20
N ILE A 224 -8.47 -8.42 0.84
CA ILE A 224 -7.34 -8.82 1.67
C ILE A 224 -7.29 -7.98 2.96
N ILE A 225 -7.60 -6.68 2.90
CA ILE A 225 -7.75 -5.84 4.11
C ILE A 225 -8.91 -6.38 4.98
N ALA A 226 -10.04 -6.74 4.38
CA ALA A 226 -11.20 -7.29 5.08
C ALA A 226 -10.86 -8.54 5.91
N MET A 227 -9.91 -9.39 5.46
CA MET A 227 -9.46 -10.55 6.25
C MET A 227 -8.85 -10.13 7.60
N GLY A 228 -8.07 -9.05 7.64
CA GLY A 228 -7.52 -8.52 8.90
C GLY A 228 -8.61 -7.98 9.82
N ILE A 229 -9.61 -7.27 9.28
CA ILE A 229 -10.76 -6.78 10.02
C ILE A 229 -11.60 -7.94 10.57
N MET A 230 -11.83 -8.99 9.79
CA MET A 230 -12.57 -10.18 10.26
C MET A 230 -11.85 -10.91 11.39
N LEU A 231 -10.53 -10.86 11.48
CA LEU A 231 -9.73 -11.52 12.52
C LEU A 231 -9.59 -10.68 13.80
N PHE A 232 -9.50 -9.35 13.70
CA PHE A 232 -9.13 -8.45 14.79
C PHE A 232 -10.14 -7.32 15.02
N GLY A 233 -11.31 -7.37 14.39
CA GLY A 233 -12.32 -6.31 14.45
C GLY A 233 -11.99 -5.09 13.56
N MET A 234 -12.94 -4.16 13.47
CA MET A 234 -12.76 -2.87 12.79
C MET A 234 -11.92 -1.93 13.67
N THR A 235 -10.67 -2.29 13.87
CA THR A 235 -9.68 -1.57 14.69
C THR A 235 -8.51 -1.10 13.83
N PRO A 236 -7.74 -0.07 14.24
CA PRO A 236 -6.54 0.34 13.53
C PRO A 236 -5.54 -0.81 13.29
N PHE A 237 -5.37 -1.68 14.27
CA PHE A 237 -4.58 -2.89 14.10
C PHE A 237 -5.21 -3.84 13.07
N GLY A 238 -6.52 -4.06 13.14
CA GLY A 238 -7.23 -5.00 12.28
C GLY A 238 -7.11 -4.63 10.80
N TRP A 239 -7.38 -3.39 10.40
CA TRP A 239 -7.28 -3.01 9.00
C TRP A 239 -5.85 -2.90 8.47
N ARG A 240 -4.83 -2.68 9.33
CA ARG A 240 -3.41 -2.61 8.94
C ARG A 240 -2.71 -3.97 8.96
N PHE A 241 -3.26 -4.95 9.69
CA PHE A 241 -2.64 -6.26 9.91
C PHE A 241 -2.25 -6.97 8.61
N SER A 242 -3.17 -7.07 7.65
CA SER A 242 -2.91 -7.75 6.38
C SER A 242 -1.76 -7.10 5.60
N GLY A 243 -1.67 -5.76 5.60
CA GLY A 243 -0.56 -5.03 4.99
C GLY A 243 0.78 -5.39 5.61
N ALA A 244 0.89 -5.33 6.94
CA ALA A 244 2.11 -5.67 7.68
C ALA A 244 2.51 -7.14 7.48
N LEU A 245 1.55 -8.06 7.47
CA LEU A 245 1.78 -9.48 7.19
C LEU A 245 2.34 -9.69 5.78
N PHE A 246 1.78 -9.04 4.76
CA PHE A 246 2.28 -9.13 3.40
C PHE A 246 3.69 -8.52 3.27
N GLY A 247 4.00 -7.46 4.02
CA GLY A 247 5.35 -6.93 4.13
C GLY A 247 6.35 -7.98 4.63
N VAL A 248 6.01 -8.72 5.68
CA VAL A 248 6.84 -9.85 6.16
C VAL A 248 6.95 -10.95 5.11
N LEU A 249 5.84 -11.30 4.42
CA LEU A 249 5.81 -12.34 3.39
C LEU A 249 6.57 -11.98 2.11
N MET A 250 6.79 -10.69 1.82
CA MET A 250 7.67 -10.28 0.71
C MET A 250 9.13 -10.70 0.94
N LEU A 251 9.59 -10.80 2.18
CA LEU A 251 11.00 -11.06 2.49
C LEU A 251 11.49 -12.45 2.03
N PRO A 252 10.79 -13.55 2.33
CA PRO A 252 11.20 -14.86 1.80
C PRO A 252 11.14 -14.93 0.28
N VAL A 253 10.17 -14.23 -0.36
CA VAL A 253 10.09 -14.18 -1.83
C VAL A 253 11.29 -13.43 -2.40
N MET A 254 11.63 -12.27 -1.85
CA MET A 254 12.80 -11.48 -2.24
C MET A 254 14.11 -12.28 -2.03
N TYR A 255 14.25 -12.93 -0.87
CA TYR A 255 15.43 -13.75 -0.55
C TYR A 255 15.63 -14.87 -1.58
N VAL A 256 14.57 -15.62 -1.86
CA VAL A 256 14.58 -16.70 -2.85
C VAL A 256 14.90 -16.15 -4.23
N PHE A 257 14.31 -15.02 -4.60
CA PHE A 257 14.55 -14.40 -5.91
C PHE A 257 16.01 -14.01 -6.08
N ILE A 258 16.59 -13.29 -5.12
CA ILE A 258 18.02 -12.91 -5.14
C ILE A 258 18.93 -14.15 -5.13
N LYS A 259 18.60 -15.16 -4.31
CA LYS A 259 19.34 -16.41 -4.25
C LYS A 259 19.32 -17.16 -5.59
N LYS A 260 18.17 -17.19 -6.28
CA LYS A 260 18.04 -17.82 -7.60
C LYS A 260 18.77 -17.04 -8.69
N LEU A 261 18.80 -15.71 -8.61
CA LEU A 261 19.53 -14.86 -9.56
C LEU A 261 21.06 -14.99 -9.40
N PHE A 262 21.56 -14.99 -8.17
CA PHE A 262 23.00 -14.80 -7.92
C PHE A 262 23.70 -15.97 -7.21
N GLY A 263 22.96 -16.95 -6.71
CA GLY A 263 23.50 -18.17 -6.12
C GLY A 263 24.23 -18.01 -4.79
N ARG A 264 24.16 -16.85 -4.13
CA ARG A 264 24.97 -16.51 -2.97
C ARG A 264 24.13 -16.06 -1.77
N SER A 265 24.28 -16.78 -0.64
CA SER A 265 23.55 -16.46 0.61
C SER A 265 23.87 -15.06 1.13
N SER A 266 25.13 -14.62 1.05
CA SER A 266 25.50 -13.27 1.50
C SER A 266 24.83 -12.16 0.69
N ILE A 267 24.69 -12.31 -0.63
CA ILE A 267 24.00 -11.33 -1.48
C ILE A 267 22.51 -11.38 -1.21
N ALA A 268 21.93 -12.59 -1.05
CA ALA A 268 20.51 -12.75 -0.73
C ALA A 268 20.19 -12.11 0.63
N ALA A 269 20.99 -12.35 1.65
CA ALA A 269 20.79 -11.76 2.97
C ALA A 269 20.91 -10.23 2.94
N CYS A 270 21.97 -9.69 2.33
CA CYS A 270 22.16 -8.23 2.25
C CYS A 270 21.07 -7.54 1.45
N GLY A 271 20.71 -8.06 0.26
CA GLY A 271 19.65 -7.49 -0.57
C GLY A 271 18.28 -7.56 0.11
N THR A 272 17.97 -8.68 0.78
CA THR A 272 16.71 -8.82 1.54
C THR A 272 16.69 -7.89 2.75
N ALA A 273 17.81 -7.70 3.46
CA ALA A 273 17.88 -6.75 4.57
C ALA A 273 17.69 -5.30 4.09
N ILE A 274 18.32 -4.91 2.97
CA ILE A 274 18.11 -3.58 2.38
C ILE A 274 16.66 -3.39 1.97
N PHE A 275 15.99 -4.39 1.38
CA PHE A 275 14.58 -4.34 1.04
C PHE A 275 13.68 -4.28 2.26
N ALA A 276 13.94 -5.09 3.28
CA ALA A 276 13.16 -5.11 4.53
C ALA A 276 13.16 -3.75 5.23
N PHE A 277 14.30 -3.08 5.25
CA PHE A 277 14.50 -1.79 5.90
C PHE A 277 14.56 -0.61 4.91
N ASP A 278 13.96 -0.81 3.72
CA ASP A 278 13.59 0.32 2.87
C ASP A 278 12.39 1.08 3.48
N PHE A 279 12.46 2.41 3.46
CA PHE A 279 11.44 3.25 4.09
C PHE A 279 10.08 3.09 3.43
N MET A 280 10.05 3.02 2.09
CA MET A 280 8.82 2.82 1.33
C MET A 280 8.19 1.46 1.65
N HIS A 281 8.98 0.37 1.68
CA HIS A 281 8.51 -0.94 2.06
C HIS A 281 7.90 -0.94 3.47
N PHE A 282 8.61 -0.35 4.44
CA PHE A 282 8.16 -0.30 5.83
C PHE A 282 6.87 0.51 6.01
N VAL A 283 6.80 1.73 5.44
CA VAL A 283 5.64 2.61 5.63
C VAL A 283 4.43 2.10 4.86
N GLN A 284 4.60 1.69 3.58
CA GLN A 284 3.49 1.22 2.75
C GLN A 284 2.86 -0.09 3.24
N THR A 285 3.62 -0.93 3.92
CA THR A 285 3.06 -2.17 4.48
C THR A 285 2.36 -1.96 5.82
N ARG A 286 2.50 -0.80 6.45
CA ARG A 286 1.88 -0.45 7.75
C ARG A 286 0.61 0.39 7.62
N ILE A 287 0.20 0.74 6.43
CA ILE A 287 -1.05 1.45 6.14
C ILE A 287 -2.02 0.52 5.39
N ALA A 288 -3.31 0.64 5.64
CA ALA A 288 -4.32 -0.12 4.92
C ALA A 288 -4.55 0.44 3.50
N THR A 289 -3.59 0.17 2.60
CA THR A 289 -3.68 0.49 1.18
C THR A 289 -3.47 -0.76 0.32
N ILE A 290 -3.86 -0.68 -0.94
CA ILE A 290 -3.81 -1.82 -1.87
C ILE A 290 -2.46 -1.98 -2.57
N ASP A 291 -1.55 -1.01 -2.43
CA ASP A 291 -0.23 -1.00 -3.08
C ASP A 291 0.64 -2.16 -2.63
N THR A 292 0.62 -2.46 -1.34
CA THR A 292 1.35 -3.57 -0.73
C THR A 292 1.07 -4.90 -1.42
N TYR A 293 -0.21 -5.21 -1.66
CA TYR A 293 -0.60 -6.47 -2.30
C TYR A 293 -0.20 -6.50 -3.77
N ALA A 294 -0.32 -5.36 -4.46
CA ALA A 294 0.14 -5.23 -5.84
C ALA A 294 1.65 -5.52 -5.95
N VAL A 295 2.48 -4.94 -5.08
CA VAL A 295 3.95 -5.17 -5.09
C VAL A 295 4.29 -6.60 -4.72
N PHE A 296 3.60 -7.21 -3.76
CA PHE A 296 3.77 -8.63 -3.44
C PHE A 296 3.52 -9.54 -4.66
N PHE A 297 2.43 -9.31 -5.39
CA PHE A 297 2.13 -10.09 -6.58
C PHE A 297 3.10 -9.78 -7.74
N ILE A 298 3.56 -8.54 -7.88
CA ILE A 298 4.60 -8.18 -8.85
C ILE A 298 5.90 -8.95 -8.55
N LEU A 299 6.31 -9.02 -7.30
CA LEU A 299 7.51 -9.76 -6.91
C LEU A 299 7.39 -11.25 -7.26
N LEU A 300 6.24 -11.86 -6.98
CA LEU A 300 5.97 -13.28 -7.30
C LEU A 300 5.91 -13.54 -8.80
N MET A 301 5.20 -12.70 -9.58
CA MET A 301 5.06 -12.95 -11.02
C MET A 301 6.42 -12.86 -11.72
N TYR A 302 7.31 -11.95 -11.31
CA TYR A 302 8.66 -11.84 -11.86
C TYR A 302 9.58 -12.97 -11.40
N LEU A 303 9.51 -13.41 -10.15
CA LEU A 303 10.22 -14.60 -9.69
C LEU A 303 9.85 -15.83 -10.51
N PHE A 304 8.55 -16.08 -10.72
CA PHE A 304 8.10 -17.25 -11.47
C PHE A 304 8.38 -17.13 -12.97
N MET A 305 8.34 -15.95 -13.57
CA MET A 305 8.81 -15.72 -14.93
C MET A 305 10.30 -16.02 -15.06
N TYR A 306 11.14 -15.58 -14.11
CA TYR A 306 12.56 -15.90 -14.08
C TYR A 306 12.79 -17.42 -14.00
N LEU A 307 12.09 -18.12 -13.13
CA LEU A 307 12.17 -19.57 -13.01
C LEU A 307 11.71 -20.30 -14.28
N TYR A 308 10.75 -19.72 -15.03
CA TYR A 308 10.32 -20.25 -16.31
C TYR A 308 11.40 -20.11 -17.37
N ILE A 309 11.93 -18.91 -17.60
CA ILE A 309 12.91 -18.67 -18.68
C ILE A 309 14.26 -19.35 -18.43
N THR A 310 14.58 -19.70 -17.18
CA THR A 310 15.81 -20.43 -16.81
C THR A 310 15.63 -21.95 -16.75
N GLY A 311 14.45 -22.42 -16.38
CA GLY A 311 14.17 -23.84 -16.15
C GLY A 311 13.19 -24.50 -17.13
N GLY A 312 12.54 -23.73 -18.01
CA GLY A 312 11.62 -24.21 -19.04
C GLY A 312 10.30 -24.84 -18.57
N ARG A 313 10.03 -24.85 -17.25
CA ARG A 313 8.87 -25.56 -16.67
C ARG A 313 7.59 -24.72 -16.78
N LEU A 314 6.61 -25.19 -17.53
CA LEU A 314 5.31 -24.51 -17.74
C LEU A 314 4.57 -24.18 -16.44
N ARG A 315 4.74 -24.97 -15.38
CA ARG A 315 4.14 -24.65 -14.06
C ARG A 315 4.60 -23.28 -13.52
N HIS A 316 5.84 -22.87 -13.79
CA HIS A 316 6.32 -21.57 -13.37
C HIS A 316 5.69 -20.46 -14.20
N LEU A 317 5.51 -20.68 -15.49
CA LEU A 317 4.78 -19.75 -16.36
C LEU A 317 3.32 -19.60 -15.93
N ALA A 318 2.66 -20.72 -15.58
CA ALA A 318 1.30 -20.71 -15.02
C ALA A 318 1.21 -19.88 -13.75
N LEU A 319 2.11 -20.12 -12.77
CA LEU A 319 2.14 -19.36 -11.51
C LEU A 319 2.40 -17.87 -11.76
N SER A 320 3.29 -17.51 -12.70
CA SER A 320 3.48 -16.11 -13.10
C SER A 320 2.17 -15.47 -13.57
N GLY A 321 1.39 -16.18 -14.40
CA GLY A 321 0.08 -15.71 -14.88
C GLY A 321 -0.99 -15.62 -13.78
N VAL A 322 -1.04 -16.60 -12.87
CA VAL A 322 -1.94 -16.54 -11.70
C VAL A 322 -1.65 -15.31 -10.83
N PHE A 323 -0.38 -15.07 -10.50
CA PHE A 323 0.00 -13.90 -9.71
C PHE A 323 -0.20 -12.58 -10.48
N PHE A 324 -0.07 -12.58 -11.80
CA PHE A 324 -0.50 -11.46 -12.62
C PHE A 324 -1.99 -11.17 -12.45
N GLY A 325 -2.84 -12.20 -12.49
CA GLY A 325 -4.28 -12.07 -12.28
C GLY A 325 -4.64 -11.53 -10.90
N LEU A 326 -4.03 -12.07 -9.84
CA LEU A 326 -4.23 -11.59 -8.46
C LEU A 326 -3.75 -10.13 -8.29
N GLY A 327 -2.62 -9.79 -8.89
CA GLY A 327 -2.12 -8.43 -8.92
C GLY A 327 -3.07 -7.47 -9.63
N ALA A 328 -3.50 -7.79 -10.84
CA ALA A 328 -4.42 -6.97 -11.63
C ALA A 328 -5.78 -6.79 -10.93
N ALA A 329 -6.28 -7.82 -10.25
CA ALA A 329 -7.48 -7.76 -9.43
C ALA A 329 -7.31 -6.93 -8.14
N SER A 330 -6.06 -6.64 -7.73
CA SER A 330 -5.75 -5.77 -6.59
C SER A 330 -5.52 -4.31 -7.01
N LYS A 331 -4.74 -4.09 -8.08
CA LYS A 331 -4.43 -2.74 -8.61
C LYS A 331 -4.00 -2.80 -10.06
N TRP A 332 -4.51 -1.90 -10.91
CA TRP A 332 -4.19 -1.85 -12.35
C TRP A 332 -2.71 -1.60 -12.67
N THR A 333 -1.94 -1.07 -11.75
CA THR A 333 -0.48 -0.92 -11.94
C THR A 333 0.22 -2.26 -12.20
N CYS A 334 -0.35 -3.38 -11.78
CA CYS A 334 0.14 -4.72 -12.10
C CYS A 334 0.06 -5.06 -13.60
N ILE A 335 -0.80 -4.38 -14.38
CA ILE A 335 -0.86 -4.51 -15.84
C ILE A 335 0.45 -4.01 -16.47
N TYR A 336 1.05 -2.97 -15.90
CA TYR A 336 2.37 -2.48 -16.33
C TYR A 336 3.45 -3.55 -16.11
N ALA A 337 3.42 -4.22 -14.96
CA ALA A 337 4.28 -5.36 -14.67
C ALA A 337 4.08 -6.49 -15.70
N GLY A 338 2.81 -6.78 -16.04
CA GLY A 338 2.45 -7.76 -17.07
C GLY A 338 3.03 -7.43 -18.44
N ALA A 339 3.07 -6.16 -18.84
CA ALA A 339 3.72 -5.73 -20.07
C ALA A 339 5.23 -6.04 -20.05
N GLY A 340 5.90 -5.81 -18.92
CA GLY A 340 7.31 -6.19 -18.73
C GLY A 340 7.54 -7.70 -18.85
N LEU A 341 6.64 -8.52 -18.28
CA LEU A 341 6.69 -9.98 -18.43
C LEU A 341 6.53 -10.41 -19.90
N ALA A 342 5.61 -9.77 -20.63
CA ALA A 342 5.41 -10.05 -22.06
C ALA A 342 6.69 -9.74 -22.88
N VAL A 343 7.38 -8.64 -22.57
CA VAL A 343 8.67 -8.29 -23.20
C VAL A 343 9.74 -9.34 -22.89
N ILE A 344 9.87 -9.77 -21.64
CA ILE A 344 10.82 -10.81 -21.22
C ILE A 344 10.52 -12.13 -21.93
N TRP A 345 9.25 -12.55 -21.94
CA TRP A 345 8.78 -13.76 -22.62
C TRP A 345 9.03 -13.71 -24.12
N LEU A 346 8.77 -12.57 -24.76
CA LEU A 346 9.00 -12.39 -26.19
C LEU A 346 10.50 -12.49 -26.53
N ILE A 347 11.38 -11.84 -25.77
CA ILE A 347 12.84 -11.94 -25.94
C ILE A 347 13.30 -13.40 -25.82
N TYR A 348 12.78 -14.13 -24.81
CA TYR A 348 13.10 -15.54 -24.65
C TYR A 348 12.75 -16.35 -25.91
N TRP A 349 11.53 -16.19 -26.44
CA TRP A 349 11.06 -16.93 -27.61
C TRP A 349 11.73 -16.49 -28.93
N LEU A 350 12.05 -15.22 -29.12
CA LEU A 350 12.84 -14.76 -30.25
C LEU A 350 14.24 -15.40 -30.32
N ARG A 351 14.76 -15.84 -29.19
CA ARG A 351 16.07 -16.49 -29.07
C ARG A 351 16.02 -18.01 -29.19
N HIS A 352 14.90 -18.60 -28.87
CA HIS A 352 14.69 -20.04 -28.84
C HIS A 352 13.51 -20.44 -29.74
N PHE A 353 13.39 -19.76 -30.90
CA PHE A 353 12.23 -19.89 -31.76
C PHE A 353 12.15 -21.29 -32.38
N GLU A 354 11.07 -22.00 -32.07
CA GLU A 354 10.60 -23.20 -32.74
C GLU A 354 9.08 -23.04 -32.90
N LEU A 355 8.59 -22.98 -34.10
CA LEU A 355 7.21 -22.59 -34.39
C LEU A 355 6.18 -23.42 -33.64
N LYS A 356 6.31 -24.76 -33.59
CA LYS A 356 5.36 -25.65 -32.91
C LYS A 356 5.36 -25.42 -31.39
N ALA A 357 6.54 -25.32 -30.81
CA ALA A 357 6.68 -25.05 -29.37
C ALA A 357 6.21 -23.62 -29.01
N PHE A 358 6.49 -22.64 -29.85
CA PHE A 358 6.03 -21.26 -29.71
C PHE A 358 4.50 -21.19 -29.72
N LEU A 359 3.83 -21.78 -30.74
CA LEU A 359 2.36 -21.79 -30.81
C LEU A 359 1.71 -22.50 -29.60
N LYS A 360 2.30 -23.61 -29.16
CA LYS A 360 1.84 -24.30 -27.93
C LYS A 360 1.98 -23.39 -26.69
N ASN A 361 3.06 -22.64 -26.62
CA ASN A 361 3.29 -21.71 -25.49
C ASN A 361 2.38 -20.49 -25.58
N CYS A 362 2.08 -19.97 -26.77
CA CYS A 362 1.07 -18.92 -26.96
C CYS A 362 -0.31 -19.37 -26.49
N ALA A 363 -0.73 -20.57 -26.85
CA ALA A 363 -2.00 -21.13 -26.37
C ALA A 363 -2.01 -21.30 -24.83
N PHE A 364 -0.88 -21.70 -24.25
CA PHE A 364 -0.72 -21.76 -22.80
C PHE A 364 -0.79 -20.37 -22.15
N CYS A 365 -0.16 -19.36 -22.74
CA CYS A 365 -0.24 -17.98 -22.27
C CYS A 365 -1.66 -17.40 -22.38
N LEU A 366 -2.42 -17.74 -23.42
CA LEU A 366 -3.82 -17.34 -23.53
C LEU A 366 -4.63 -17.84 -22.33
N VAL A 367 -4.38 -19.06 -21.86
CA VAL A 367 -5.05 -19.58 -20.67
C VAL A 367 -4.58 -18.85 -19.41
N PHE A 368 -3.29 -18.78 -19.16
CA PHE A 368 -2.76 -18.34 -17.87
C PHE A 368 -2.51 -16.83 -17.74
N PHE A 369 -2.43 -16.08 -18.83
CA PHE A 369 -2.28 -14.61 -18.79
C PHE A 369 -3.50 -13.84 -19.32
N VAL A 370 -4.53 -14.55 -19.81
CA VAL A 370 -5.79 -13.91 -20.23
C VAL A 370 -6.98 -14.54 -19.50
N LEU A 371 -7.26 -15.83 -19.72
CA LEU A 371 -8.48 -16.44 -19.17
C LEU A 371 -8.46 -16.57 -17.64
N VAL A 372 -7.40 -17.10 -17.05
CA VAL A 372 -7.28 -17.25 -15.59
C VAL A 372 -7.27 -15.88 -14.91
N PRO A 373 -6.48 -14.87 -15.33
CA PRO A 373 -6.59 -13.51 -14.81
C PRO A 373 -7.98 -12.89 -14.93
N ALA A 374 -8.65 -13.08 -16.08
CA ALA A 374 -10.01 -12.58 -16.27
C ALA A 374 -11.01 -13.22 -15.29
N VAL A 375 -10.89 -14.53 -15.05
CA VAL A 375 -11.73 -15.24 -14.06
C VAL A 375 -11.46 -14.72 -12.64
N ILE A 376 -10.17 -14.60 -12.24
CA ILE A 376 -9.79 -14.06 -10.92
C ILE A 376 -10.34 -12.64 -10.75
N TYR A 377 -10.13 -11.80 -11.75
CA TYR A 377 -10.58 -10.41 -11.75
C TYR A 377 -12.11 -10.33 -11.64
N TYR A 378 -12.83 -11.03 -12.48
CA TYR A 378 -14.29 -11.06 -12.51
C TYR A 378 -14.88 -11.60 -11.21
N ALA A 379 -14.31 -12.69 -10.67
CA ALA A 379 -14.75 -13.28 -9.42
C ALA A 379 -14.52 -12.36 -8.21
N SER A 380 -13.48 -11.52 -8.24
CA SER A 380 -13.19 -10.58 -7.14
C SER A 380 -14.29 -9.54 -6.90
N TYR A 381 -15.18 -9.31 -7.88
CA TYR A 381 -16.32 -8.40 -7.76
C TYR A 381 -17.50 -8.98 -6.98
N TYR A 382 -17.37 -10.18 -6.40
CA TYR A 382 -18.41 -10.82 -5.60
C TYR A 382 -19.14 -9.86 -4.64
N PRO A 383 -18.46 -9.00 -3.84
CA PRO A 383 -19.16 -8.13 -2.88
C PRO A 383 -20.09 -7.12 -3.54
N TYR A 384 -19.77 -6.67 -4.75
CA TYR A 384 -20.62 -5.72 -5.50
C TYR A 384 -21.96 -6.34 -5.91
N GLY A 385 -21.93 -7.62 -6.30
CA GLY A 385 -23.15 -8.39 -6.57
C GLY A 385 -23.92 -8.70 -5.29
N ALA A 386 -23.22 -9.14 -4.23
CA ALA A 386 -23.83 -9.45 -2.94
C ALA A 386 -24.56 -8.24 -2.33
N ALA A 387 -23.96 -7.05 -2.40
CA ALA A 387 -24.57 -5.80 -1.94
C ALA A 387 -25.86 -5.40 -2.72
N ARG A 388 -26.10 -6.02 -3.88
CA ARG A 388 -27.34 -5.89 -4.66
C ARG A 388 -28.27 -7.08 -4.50
N GLY A 389 -28.06 -7.91 -3.47
CA GLY A 389 -28.89 -9.06 -3.16
C GLY A 389 -28.63 -10.30 -4.03
N MET A 390 -27.58 -10.29 -4.86
CA MET A 390 -27.21 -11.46 -5.65
C MET A 390 -26.47 -12.49 -4.81
N SER A 391 -26.69 -13.77 -5.06
CA SER A 391 -26.02 -14.85 -4.31
C SER A 391 -25.82 -16.10 -5.15
N GLY A 392 -24.91 -16.97 -4.66
CA GLY A 392 -24.63 -18.28 -5.26
C GLY A 392 -23.84 -18.18 -6.58
N VAL A 393 -23.50 -19.36 -7.13
CA VAL A 393 -22.70 -19.47 -8.36
C VAL A 393 -23.41 -18.87 -9.59
N GLY A 394 -24.75 -18.92 -9.61
CA GLY A 394 -25.58 -18.37 -10.69
C GLY A 394 -25.38 -16.87 -10.92
N MET A 395 -25.01 -16.14 -9.87
CA MET A 395 -24.71 -14.71 -9.94
C MET A 395 -23.66 -14.40 -11.02
N TYR A 396 -22.59 -15.16 -11.09
CA TYR A 396 -21.48 -14.94 -12.03
C TYR A 396 -21.88 -15.08 -13.51
N PHE A 397 -23.03 -15.74 -13.79
CA PHE A 397 -23.54 -15.95 -15.14
C PHE A 397 -24.70 -15.00 -15.48
N SER A 398 -25.10 -14.11 -14.56
CA SER A 398 -26.16 -13.16 -14.82
C SER A 398 -25.66 -11.95 -15.63
N SER A 399 -26.53 -11.40 -16.46
CA SER A 399 -26.28 -10.14 -17.21
C SER A 399 -26.04 -8.96 -16.27
N ASP A 400 -26.75 -8.94 -15.14
CA ASP A 400 -26.70 -7.86 -14.17
C ASP A 400 -25.35 -7.79 -13.48
N TYR A 401 -24.80 -8.96 -13.08
CA TYR A 401 -23.46 -9.00 -12.53
C TYR A 401 -22.38 -8.58 -13.56
N ALA A 402 -22.52 -9.05 -14.81
CA ALA A 402 -21.62 -8.62 -15.88
C ALA A 402 -21.68 -7.11 -16.10
N SER A 403 -22.88 -6.50 -16.05
CA SER A 403 -23.06 -5.05 -16.15
C SER A 403 -22.40 -4.31 -14.99
N ILE A 404 -22.54 -4.77 -13.75
CA ILE A 404 -21.85 -4.19 -12.57
C ILE A 404 -20.34 -4.14 -12.82
N VAL A 405 -19.75 -5.25 -13.26
CA VAL A 405 -18.30 -5.30 -13.51
C VAL A 405 -17.91 -4.35 -14.64
N LEU A 406 -18.62 -4.36 -15.76
CA LEU A 406 -18.29 -3.52 -16.92
C LEU A 406 -18.47 -2.02 -16.63
N ASP A 407 -19.53 -1.64 -15.92
CA ASP A 407 -19.76 -0.24 -15.55
C ASP A 407 -18.70 0.26 -14.57
N ASN A 408 -18.24 -0.60 -13.66
CA ASN A 408 -17.11 -0.24 -12.81
C ASN A 408 -15.81 -0.06 -13.60
N GLN A 409 -15.55 -0.86 -14.66
CA GLN A 409 -14.37 -0.63 -15.53
C GLN A 409 -14.43 0.75 -16.20
N LYS A 410 -15.60 1.14 -16.72
CA LYS A 410 -15.80 2.47 -17.31
C LYS A 410 -15.58 3.57 -16.29
N PHE A 411 -16.14 3.39 -15.08
CA PHE A 411 -15.96 4.34 -13.98
C PHE A 411 -14.48 4.50 -13.63
N MET A 412 -13.75 3.39 -13.37
CA MET A 412 -12.34 3.43 -13.03
C MET A 412 -11.51 4.12 -14.11
N PHE A 413 -11.75 3.82 -15.38
CA PHE A 413 -11.05 4.45 -16.49
C PHE A 413 -11.29 5.96 -16.54
N THR A 414 -12.55 6.39 -16.42
CA THR A 414 -12.94 7.80 -16.41
C THR A 414 -12.34 8.52 -15.19
N TYR A 415 -12.45 7.93 -14.01
CA TYR A 415 -11.89 8.47 -12.79
C TYR A 415 -10.39 8.70 -12.91
N HIS A 416 -9.62 7.66 -13.28
CA HIS A 416 -8.17 7.78 -13.38
C HIS A 416 -7.68 8.67 -14.52
N SER A 417 -8.48 8.93 -15.54
CA SER A 417 -8.14 9.89 -16.59
C SER A 417 -8.45 11.35 -16.19
N GLY A 418 -9.33 11.57 -15.20
CA GLY A 418 -9.85 12.87 -14.84
C GLY A 418 -9.35 13.48 -13.52
N VAL A 419 -8.58 12.76 -12.70
CA VAL A 419 -8.08 13.29 -11.42
C VAL A 419 -7.06 14.40 -11.65
N THR A 420 -7.48 15.65 -11.41
CA THR A 420 -6.63 16.84 -11.54
C THR A 420 -6.50 17.62 -10.23
N THR A 421 -7.10 17.14 -9.14
CA THR A 421 -7.07 17.79 -7.82
C THR A 421 -5.64 18.01 -7.38
N GLU A 422 -5.28 19.25 -7.07
CA GLU A 422 -3.97 19.58 -6.52
C GLU A 422 -3.85 19.02 -5.10
N HIS A 423 -2.67 18.50 -4.79
CA HIS A 423 -2.35 17.99 -3.46
C HIS A 423 -0.96 18.50 -3.05
N PRO A 424 -0.78 18.98 -1.81
CA PRO A 424 0.48 19.61 -1.37
C PRO A 424 1.71 18.69 -1.49
N TYR A 425 1.52 17.37 -1.45
CA TYR A 425 2.60 16.38 -1.58
C TYR A 425 2.59 15.63 -2.92
N SER A 426 1.87 16.15 -3.93
CA SER A 426 1.93 15.56 -5.27
C SER A 426 3.33 15.66 -5.85
N SER A 427 3.75 14.62 -6.56
CA SER A 427 5.06 14.53 -7.17
C SER A 427 5.01 13.79 -8.49
N ARG A 428 5.99 14.06 -9.37
CA ARG A 428 6.08 13.45 -10.70
C ARG A 428 7.11 12.34 -10.72
N TRP A 429 7.01 11.42 -11.67
CA TRP A 429 7.85 10.24 -11.83
C TRP A 429 9.35 10.52 -11.74
N TRP A 430 9.85 11.65 -12.28
CA TRP A 430 11.27 12.01 -12.24
C TRP A 430 11.74 12.45 -10.84
N GLN A 431 10.85 12.99 -10.01
CA GLN A 431 11.15 13.35 -8.62
C GLN A 431 11.33 12.11 -7.75
N TRP A 432 10.60 11.02 -8.05
CA TRP A 432 10.72 9.75 -7.32
C TRP A 432 12.09 9.10 -7.50
N ILE A 433 12.68 9.20 -8.72
CA ILE A 433 13.98 8.61 -9.04
C ILE A 433 15.08 9.16 -8.14
N ILE A 434 14.97 10.41 -7.72
CA ILE A 434 15.97 11.10 -6.87
C ILE A 434 15.49 11.33 -5.45
N ASN A 435 14.30 10.82 -5.09
CA ASN A 435 13.71 10.93 -3.76
C ASN A 435 13.48 12.39 -3.33
N GLU A 436 13.04 13.23 -4.28
CA GLU A 436 12.97 14.69 -4.07
C GLU A 436 11.80 15.11 -3.19
N ARG A 437 10.64 14.47 -3.35
CA ARG A 437 9.39 14.93 -2.72
C ARG A 437 8.58 13.79 -2.09
N PRO A 438 8.92 13.38 -0.86
CA PRO A 438 8.18 12.40 -0.08
C PRO A 438 6.73 12.80 0.11
N ILE A 439 5.84 11.81 0.21
CA ILE A 439 4.47 12.06 0.62
C ILE A 439 4.34 11.93 2.13
N LEU A 440 3.75 12.93 2.77
CA LEU A 440 3.43 12.90 4.20
C LEU A 440 2.05 12.26 4.39
N TYR A 441 1.99 11.23 5.23
CA TYR A 441 0.74 10.52 5.55
C TYR A 441 0.08 11.02 6.83
N TYR A 442 0.90 11.41 7.80
CA TYR A 442 0.43 11.85 9.10
C TYR A 442 1.35 12.91 9.69
N LEU A 443 0.76 13.91 10.34
CA LEU A 443 1.47 14.91 11.12
C LEU A 443 0.56 15.38 12.26
N LYS A 444 1.08 15.30 13.48
CA LYS A 444 0.47 15.92 14.67
C LYS A 444 1.53 16.62 15.49
N HIS A 445 1.27 17.87 15.83
CA HIS A 445 2.06 18.65 16.77
C HIS A 445 1.45 18.55 18.17
N PHE A 446 2.29 18.60 19.18
CA PHE A 446 1.89 18.59 20.60
C PHE A 446 2.38 19.85 21.28
N ASP A 447 1.68 20.28 22.34
CA ASP A 447 1.95 21.53 23.07
C ASP A 447 3.31 21.56 23.76
N ASP A 448 3.91 20.40 24.01
CA ASP A 448 5.26 20.26 24.59
C ASP A 448 6.41 20.43 23.58
N GLY A 449 6.12 20.88 22.36
CA GLY A 449 7.11 21.08 21.30
C GLY A 449 7.57 19.79 20.60
N THR A 450 6.91 18.66 20.89
CA THR A 450 7.13 17.41 20.17
C THR A 450 6.17 17.28 18.98
N ARG A 451 6.50 16.37 18.06
CA ARG A 451 5.61 15.98 16.95
C ARG A 451 5.68 14.49 16.67
N SER A 452 4.63 13.98 16.09
CA SER A 452 4.56 12.68 15.44
C SER A 452 4.29 12.89 13.96
N SER A 453 5.14 12.34 13.11
CA SER A 453 4.97 12.43 11.66
C SER A 453 5.56 11.22 10.98
N PHE A 454 4.96 10.80 9.87
CA PHE A 454 5.55 9.80 8.98
C PHE A 454 5.05 9.96 7.55
N GLY A 455 5.89 9.52 6.63
CA GLY A 455 5.62 9.62 5.19
C GLY A 455 6.28 8.50 4.41
N ALA A 456 5.85 8.31 3.17
CA ALA A 456 6.36 7.28 2.29
C ALA A 456 7.35 7.85 1.28
N PHE A 457 8.56 7.29 1.27
CA PHE A 457 9.67 7.59 0.37
C PHE A 457 10.70 6.46 0.46
N LEU A 458 11.63 6.39 -0.48
CA LEU A 458 12.67 5.35 -0.43
C LEU A 458 13.75 5.67 0.62
N ASN A 459 14.36 4.62 1.15
CA ASN A 459 15.63 4.78 1.88
C ASN A 459 16.64 5.49 0.96
N PRO A 460 17.19 6.66 1.33
CA PRO A 460 18.09 7.41 0.47
C PRO A 460 19.30 6.61 0.00
N ILE A 461 19.81 5.72 0.86
CA ILE A 461 20.95 4.85 0.51
C ILE A 461 20.54 3.88 -0.60
N LEU A 462 19.36 3.25 -0.51
CA LEU A 462 18.84 2.39 -1.57
C LEU A 462 18.53 3.20 -2.84
N CYS A 463 17.84 4.32 -2.71
CA CYS A 463 17.42 5.13 -3.85
C CYS A 463 18.61 5.56 -4.71
N TRP A 464 19.58 6.22 -4.11
CA TRP A 464 20.71 6.79 -4.86
C TRP A 464 21.73 5.73 -5.30
N SER A 465 22.08 4.77 -4.43
CA SER A 465 22.97 3.67 -4.83
C SER A 465 22.31 2.73 -5.83
N GLY A 466 21.01 2.47 -5.69
CA GLY A 466 20.22 1.67 -6.62
C GLY A 466 20.15 2.28 -8.02
N LEU A 467 19.99 3.60 -8.11
CA LEU A 467 20.03 4.33 -9.39
C LEU A 467 21.40 4.19 -10.07
N ILE A 468 22.50 4.38 -9.32
CA ILE A 468 23.86 4.16 -9.82
C ILE A 468 24.02 2.71 -10.30
N CYS A 469 23.52 1.75 -9.53
CA CYS A 469 23.57 0.33 -9.89
C CYS A 469 22.75 0.03 -11.15
N MET A 470 21.61 0.71 -11.34
CA MET A 470 20.81 0.58 -12.56
C MET A 470 21.57 1.08 -13.80
N ILE A 471 22.31 2.21 -13.67
CA ILE A 471 23.19 2.72 -14.73
C ILE A 471 24.31 1.71 -15.02
N ILE A 472 24.92 1.13 -13.98
CA ILE A 472 25.93 0.08 -14.16
C ILE A 472 25.34 -1.14 -14.87
N CYS A 473 24.14 -1.58 -14.51
CA CYS A 473 23.43 -2.66 -15.22
C CYS A 473 23.21 -2.32 -16.70
N ALA A 474 22.84 -1.08 -17.02
CA ALA A 474 22.69 -0.63 -18.42
C ALA A 474 24.03 -0.67 -19.19
N VAL A 475 25.12 -0.24 -18.57
CA VAL A 475 26.46 -0.34 -19.17
C VAL A 475 26.87 -1.80 -19.41
N TYR A 476 26.61 -2.69 -18.43
CA TYR A 476 26.88 -4.12 -18.58
C TYR A 476 26.00 -4.77 -19.65
N LEU A 477 24.74 -4.39 -19.74
CA LEU A 477 23.85 -4.83 -20.79
C LEU A 477 24.42 -4.48 -22.18
N VAL A 478 24.87 -3.25 -22.38
CA VAL A 478 25.41 -2.80 -23.69
C VAL A 478 26.76 -3.47 -23.99
N LYS A 479 27.71 -3.47 -23.02
CA LYS A 479 29.08 -3.95 -23.25
C LYS A 479 29.21 -5.47 -23.22
N ARG A 480 28.46 -6.15 -22.35
CA ARG A 480 28.59 -7.58 -22.08
C ARG A 480 27.37 -8.40 -22.50
N ARG A 481 26.30 -7.73 -22.96
CA ARG A 481 25.01 -8.37 -23.27
C ARG A 481 24.49 -9.18 -22.06
N ASP A 482 24.64 -8.60 -20.85
CA ASP A 482 24.28 -9.24 -19.59
C ASP A 482 22.77 -9.42 -19.46
N GLU A 483 22.32 -10.67 -19.52
CA GLU A 483 20.90 -11.02 -19.52
C GLU A 483 20.23 -10.78 -18.17
N VAL A 484 20.98 -10.88 -17.06
CA VAL A 484 20.44 -10.56 -15.73
C VAL A 484 20.16 -9.06 -15.62
N SER A 485 21.10 -8.23 -16.10
CA SER A 485 20.87 -6.78 -16.20
C SER A 485 19.70 -6.45 -17.10
N LEU A 486 19.55 -7.15 -18.23
CA LEU A 486 18.39 -6.96 -19.13
C LEU A 486 17.08 -7.24 -18.42
N PHE A 487 16.99 -8.37 -17.71
CA PHE A 487 15.80 -8.76 -16.96
C PHE A 487 15.42 -7.69 -15.91
N ILE A 488 16.40 -7.22 -15.14
CA ILE A 488 16.22 -6.20 -14.10
C ILE A 488 15.76 -4.87 -14.71
N ILE A 489 16.40 -4.42 -15.78
CA ILE A 489 16.07 -3.17 -16.48
C ILE A 489 14.65 -3.20 -17.04
N ILE A 490 14.24 -4.32 -17.68
CA ILE A 490 12.88 -4.46 -18.19
C ILE A 490 11.86 -4.37 -17.05
N GLY A 491 12.11 -5.07 -15.94
CA GLY A 491 11.26 -5.01 -14.77
C GLY A 491 11.13 -3.60 -14.20
N TYR A 492 12.23 -2.88 -14.05
CA TYR A 492 12.26 -1.50 -13.58
C TYR A 492 11.51 -0.54 -14.51
N LEU A 493 11.82 -0.59 -15.80
CA LEU A 493 11.21 0.29 -16.79
C LEU A 493 9.72 0.02 -16.96
N ALA A 494 9.29 -1.24 -16.87
CA ALA A 494 7.87 -1.57 -16.91
C ALA A 494 7.06 -0.89 -15.81
N GLN A 495 7.66 -0.70 -14.61
CA GLN A 495 6.99 0.00 -13.51
C GLN A 495 7.09 1.53 -13.64
N LEU A 496 8.14 2.07 -14.24
CA LEU A 496 8.41 3.51 -14.26
C LEU A 496 7.88 4.20 -15.53
N LEU A 497 8.08 3.61 -16.73
CA LEU A 497 7.78 4.27 -18.00
C LEU A 497 6.30 4.67 -18.18
N PRO A 498 5.30 3.91 -17.73
CA PRO A 498 3.91 4.33 -17.89
C PRO A 498 3.62 5.69 -17.22
N TRP A 499 4.30 6.00 -16.12
CA TRP A 499 4.12 7.25 -15.39
C TRP A 499 4.62 8.50 -16.14
N VAL A 500 5.48 8.33 -17.15
CA VAL A 500 5.91 9.42 -18.04
C VAL A 500 4.73 10.00 -18.83
N PHE A 501 3.74 9.17 -19.14
CA PHE A 501 2.55 9.51 -19.94
C PHE A 501 1.34 9.92 -19.09
N ILE A 502 1.37 9.63 -17.79
CA ILE A 502 0.29 9.93 -16.86
C ILE A 502 0.42 11.38 -16.39
N THR A 503 -0.68 12.15 -16.55
CA THR A 503 -0.72 13.59 -16.26
C THR A 503 -1.55 13.95 -15.05
N ARG A 504 -2.29 12.98 -14.48
CA ARG A 504 -3.06 13.16 -13.25
C ARG A 504 -2.14 13.39 -12.06
N THR A 505 -2.72 13.79 -10.95
CA THR A 505 -2.03 13.86 -9.65
C THR A 505 -1.44 12.50 -9.28
N THR A 506 -0.16 12.49 -8.96
CA THR A 506 0.62 11.29 -8.61
C THR A 506 1.49 11.56 -7.39
N PHE A 507 1.96 10.49 -6.76
CA PHE A 507 2.72 10.54 -5.51
C PHE A 507 3.88 9.56 -5.54
N GLU A 508 4.87 9.75 -4.69
CA GLU A 508 6.08 8.94 -4.65
C GLU A 508 5.82 7.45 -4.34
N TYR A 509 4.76 7.10 -3.61
CA TYR A 509 4.42 5.70 -3.35
C TYR A 509 4.14 4.87 -4.62
N HIS A 510 3.80 5.51 -5.75
CA HIS A 510 3.71 4.82 -7.04
C HIS A 510 5.05 4.26 -7.52
N TYR A 511 6.16 4.69 -6.91
CA TYR A 511 7.50 4.16 -7.21
C TYR A 511 7.82 2.88 -6.42
N PHE A 512 7.00 2.47 -5.48
CA PHE A 512 7.21 1.27 -4.66
C PHE A 512 7.48 0.00 -5.49
N PRO A 513 6.72 -0.33 -6.57
CA PRO A 513 7.05 -1.47 -7.42
C PRO A 513 8.44 -1.41 -8.06
N SER A 514 8.94 -0.21 -8.35
CA SER A 514 10.26 0.01 -8.94
C SER A 514 11.39 -0.27 -7.94
N SER A 515 11.17 -0.08 -6.63
CA SER A 515 12.17 -0.31 -5.58
C SER A 515 12.64 -1.76 -5.55
N VAL A 516 11.76 -2.73 -5.83
CA VAL A 516 12.11 -4.16 -5.98
C VAL A 516 13.26 -4.33 -6.97
N PHE A 517 13.19 -3.68 -8.11
CA PHE A 517 14.20 -3.79 -9.17
C PHE A 517 15.46 -2.99 -8.86
N LEU A 518 15.37 -1.91 -8.07
CA LEU A 518 16.55 -1.21 -7.55
C LEU A 518 17.35 -2.12 -6.62
N VAL A 519 16.69 -2.87 -5.74
CA VAL A 519 17.34 -3.88 -4.89
C VAL A 519 18.00 -4.97 -5.73
N LEU A 520 17.34 -5.45 -6.78
CA LEU A 520 17.92 -6.46 -7.67
C LEU A 520 19.12 -5.91 -8.45
N ALA A 521 19.07 -4.64 -8.89
CA ALA A 521 20.21 -3.99 -9.54
C ALA A 521 21.40 -3.85 -8.58
N LEU A 522 21.14 -3.46 -7.33
CA LEU A 522 22.13 -3.41 -6.27
C LEU A 522 22.78 -4.80 -6.05
N CYS A 523 21.97 -5.86 -5.98
CA CYS A 523 22.44 -7.23 -5.83
C CYS A 523 23.26 -7.70 -7.05
N ARG A 524 22.91 -7.24 -8.27
CA ARG A 524 23.72 -7.51 -9.48
C ARG A 524 25.10 -6.89 -9.33
N VAL A 525 25.19 -5.64 -8.90
CA VAL A 525 26.46 -4.96 -8.66
C VAL A 525 27.24 -5.60 -7.51
N PHE A 526 26.58 -6.03 -6.44
CA PHE A 526 27.21 -6.81 -5.36
C PHE A 526 27.84 -8.10 -5.88
N SER A 527 27.18 -8.80 -6.82
CA SER A 527 27.76 -9.98 -7.47
C SER A 527 29.02 -9.63 -8.25
N LEU A 528 28.99 -8.53 -9.02
CA LEU A 528 30.14 -8.06 -9.79
C LEU A 528 31.31 -7.61 -8.90
N ILE A 529 31.03 -6.89 -7.84
CA ILE A 529 32.04 -6.47 -6.86
C ILE A 529 32.70 -7.69 -6.22
N ARG A 530 31.90 -8.68 -5.83
CA ARG A 530 32.42 -9.91 -5.23
C ARG A 530 33.34 -10.68 -6.16
N GLU A 531 33.09 -10.70 -7.45
CA GLU A 531 33.88 -11.41 -8.44
C GLU A 531 35.18 -10.68 -8.79
N ASN A 532 35.21 -9.34 -8.70
CA ASN A 532 36.26 -8.53 -9.28
C ASN A 532 37.03 -7.68 -8.27
N VAL A 533 36.57 -7.54 -7.02
CA VAL A 533 37.17 -6.63 -6.03
C VAL A 533 37.68 -7.37 -4.80
N LYS A 534 38.96 -7.22 -4.51
CA LYS A 534 39.52 -7.65 -3.23
C LYS A 534 38.89 -6.82 -2.10
N GLY A 535 38.46 -7.48 -1.02
CA GLY A 535 37.77 -6.77 0.06
C GLY A 535 36.28 -6.46 -0.21
N TRP A 536 35.65 -7.13 -1.16
CA TRP A 536 34.24 -7.02 -1.51
C TRP A 536 33.29 -6.98 -0.29
N ARG A 537 33.68 -7.66 0.82
CA ARG A 537 32.86 -7.68 2.04
C ARG A 537 32.64 -6.31 2.61
N PHE A 538 33.66 -5.45 2.62
CA PHE A 538 33.53 -4.07 3.09
C PHE A 538 32.47 -3.31 2.27
N ASN A 539 32.49 -3.42 0.96
CA ASN A 539 31.53 -2.73 0.10
C ASN A 539 30.10 -3.25 0.29
N VAL A 540 29.90 -4.57 0.27
CA VAL A 540 28.59 -5.21 0.36
C VAL A 540 27.98 -5.04 1.76
N TYR A 541 28.72 -5.41 2.80
CA TYR A 541 28.23 -5.30 4.18
C TYR A 541 28.21 -3.84 4.66
N GLY A 542 29.16 -3.01 4.23
CA GLY A 542 29.19 -1.60 4.58
C GLY A 542 27.99 -0.83 4.04
N LEU A 543 27.61 -1.04 2.77
CA LEU A 543 26.41 -0.40 2.21
C LEU A 543 25.12 -0.93 2.87
N THR A 544 25.06 -2.22 3.18
CA THR A 544 23.93 -2.80 3.93
C THR A 544 23.83 -2.17 5.31
N ALA A 545 24.95 -2.08 6.05
CA ALA A 545 24.96 -1.44 7.36
C ALA A 545 24.57 0.04 7.31
N LEU A 546 25.02 0.77 6.28
CA LEU A 546 24.64 2.17 6.08
C LEU A 546 23.13 2.34 5.80
N SER A 547 22.54 1.42 5.01
CA SER A 547 21.10 1.42 4.78
C SER A 547 20.31 1.15 6.07
N LEU A 548 20.77 0.19 6.89
CA LEU A 548 20.16 -0.09 8.20
C LEU A 548 20.33 1.08 9.17
N ALA A 549 21.51 1.71 9.20
CA ALA A 549 21.74 2.89 10.04
C ALA A 549 20.83 4.07 9.63
N ALA A 550 20.64 4.29 8.33
CA ALA A 550 19.67 5.27 7.84
C ALA A 550 18.23 4.94 8.30
N PHE A 551 17.83 3.67 8.22
CA PHE A 551 16.51 3.25 8.72
C PHE A 551 16.33 3.54 10.22
N VAL A 552 17.33 3.21 11.04
CA VAL A 552 17.27 3.49 12.49
C VAL A 552 17.18 4.99 12.75
N MET A 553 17.96 5.80 12.03
CA MET A 553 17.95 7.25 12.18
C MET A 553 16.61 7.87 11.77
N PHE A 554 16.02 7.40 10.67
CA PHE A 554 14.73 7.89 10.18
C PHE A 554 13.52 7.20 10.83
N TYR A 555 13.73 6.20 11.70
CA TYR A 555 12.64 5.43 12.29
C TYR A 555 11.50 6.29 12.87
N PRO A 556 11.76 7.43 13.55
CA PRO A 556 10.68 8.31 13.99
C PRO A 556 9.78 8.82 12.85
N ALA A 557 10.38 9.22 11.71
CA ALA A 557 9.64 9.70 10.53
C ALA A 557 9.03 8.58 9.67
N LEU A 558 9.18 7.32 10.08
CA LEU A 558 8.62 6.14 9.42
C LEU A 558 7.55 5.45 10.28
N SER A 559 7.70 5.51 11.60
CA SER A 559 6.85 4.79 12.57
C SER A 559 5.81 5.66 13.26
N GLY A 560 5.93 7.00 13.16
CA GLY A 560 5.11 7.93 13.93
C GLY A 560 5.57 8.09 15.39
N LEU A 561 6.76 7.64 15.74
CA LEU A 561 7.32 7.85 17.06
C LEU A 561 7.41 9.35 17.38
N ARG A 562 6.89 9.74 18.55
CA ARG A 562 6.89 11.13 19.01
C ARG A 562 8.30 11.60 19.35
N VAL A 563 8.73 12.69 18.76
CA VAL A 563 10.08 13.26 18.92
C VAL A 563 10.04 14.78 18.94
N ASN A 564 11.09 15.39 19.50
CA ASN A 564 11.24 16.85 19.48
C ASN A 564 11.23 17.37 18.03
N SER A 565 10.37 18.37 17.75
CA SER A 565 10.13 18.90 16.41
C SER A 565 11.39 19.50 15.76
N GLN A 566 12.20 20.23 16.53
CA GLN A 566 13.41 20.87 16.03
C GLN A 566 14.52 19.85 15.75
N LEU A 567 14.68 18.85 16.65
CA LEU A 567 15.62 17.75 16.45
C LEU A 567 15.28 16.94 15.19
N ALA A 568 14.00 16.62 15.00
CA ALA A 568 13.56 15.89 13.81
C ALA A 568 13.84 16.69 12.54
N THR A 569 13.52 18.00 12.49
CA THR A 569 13.80 18.85 11.33
C THR A 569 15.29 18.94 11.04
N ASN A 570 16.12 19.12 12.05
CA ASN A 570 17.57 19.26 11.87
C ASN A 570 18.24 17.97 11.39
N LEU A 571 17.74 16.80 11.82
CA LEU A 571 18.36 15.51 11.54
C LEU A 571 17.80 14.83 10.29
N LEU A 572 16.47 14.97 10.03
CA LEU A 572 15.78 14.16 9.03
C LEU A 572 15.46 14.92 7.74
N LYS A 573 15.54 16.24 7.72
CA LYS A 573 15.29 17.03 6.51
C LYS A 573 16.55 17.13 5.66
N TRP A 574 16.87 16.08 4.90
CA TRP A 574 18.07 16.07 4.06
C TRP A 574 17.91 16.85 2.75
N LEU A 575 16.70 16.94 2.22
CA LEU A 575 16.41 17.75 1.03
C LEU A 575 15.38 18.84 1.37
N PRO A 576 15.39 19.99 0.65
CA PRO A 576 14.51 21.13 0.96
C PRO A 576 13.02 20.79 0.96
N ASN A 577 12.59 19.88 0.07
CA ASN A 577 11.20 19.51 -0.12
C ASN A 577 10.73 18.35 0.80
N TRP A 578 11.59 17.87 1.69
CA TRP A 578 11.19 16.83 2.64
C TRP A 578 10.34 17.42 3.77
N PRO A 579 9.20 16.80 4.10
CA PRO A 579 8.23 17.37 5.05
C PRO A 579 8.55 17.09 6.53
N PHE A 580 9.79 16.69 6.85
CA PHE A 580 10.23 16.28 8.20
C PHE A 580 10.99 17.36 8.92
#